data_481d67e1efcd49f8a2d0f06614c93ec9
#
_entry.id   481d67e1efcd49f8a2d0f06614c93ec9
#
_cell.length_a   1.000
_cell.length_b   1.000
_cell.length_c   1.000
_cell.angle_alpha   90.00
_cell.angle_beta   90.00
_cell.angle_gamma   90.00
#
_symmetry.space_group_name_H-M   'P 1'
#
loop_
_entity.id
_entity.type
_entity.pdbx_description
1 polymer ?
#
loop_
_entity_poly.entity_id
_entity_poly.type
_entity_poly.pdbx_seq_one_letter_code
_entity_poly.pdbx_strand_id
1 'polypeptide(L)'
;MKSKRRSGCPLSASLDVFGDRWSLLIVRDMMVRGYRTFKEFRTSGEGIATNILADRLEKLEAAGIVETEPDSDGRRVGYRLSEKGIDLAPVLLEVVLWGARHEKTSTPAALLEQMTMNREAFLAETRRRWKDRDLTPMIPRLDMRRRHKNE
;
A
#
# COMPACT_ATOMS: atom_id res chain seq x y z
N MET A 1 -18.92 17.26 -7.26
CA MET A 1 -19.37 16.60 -8.50
C MET A 1 -18.89 15.17 -8.53
N LYS A 2 -19.80 14.23 -8.59
CA LYS A 2 -19.40 12.84 -8.87
C LYS A 2 -18.88 12.78 -10.31
N SER A 3 -17.61 12.47 -10.49
CA SER A 3 -17.04 12.24 -11.81
C SER A 3 -17.86 11.17 -12.53
N LYS A 4 -18.33 11.49 -13.74
CA LYS A 4 -19.08 10.54 -14.56
C LYS A 4 -18.15 9.36 -14.90
N ARG A 5 -18.49 8.17 -14.43
CA ARG A 5 -17.72 6.96 -14.73
C ARG A 5 -17.62 6.75 -16.23
N ARG A 6 -16.41 6.43 -16.70
CA ARG A 6 -16.15 6.20 -18.12
C ARG A 6 -16.87 4.97 -18.67
N SER A 7 -17.04 3.95 -17.83
CA SER A 7 -17.72 2.72 -18.19
C SER A 7 -18.32 2.00 -16.98
N GLY A 8 -19.18 1.01 -17.22
CA GLY A 8 -19.72 0.13 -16.19
C GLY A 8 -18.79 -1.04 -15.81
N CYS A 9 -17.64 -1.14 -16.42
CA CYS A 9 -16.67 -2.22 -16.14
C CYS A 9 -16.05 -2.05 -14.74
N PRO A 10 -16.10 -3.08 -13.85
CA PRO A 10 -15.47 -3.00 -12.53
C PRO A 10 -13.97 -2.74 -12.59
N LEU A 11 -13.26 -3.30 -13.57
CA LEU A 11 -11.83 -3.04 -13.75
C LEU A 11 -11.58 -1.57 -14.08
N SER A 12 -12.33 -1.00 -15.02
CA SER A 12 -12.22 0.41 -15.38
C SER A 12 -12.52 1.33 -14.19
N ALA A 13 -13.56 1.02 -13.41
CA ALA A 13 -13.90 1.76 -12.21
C ALA A 13 -12.80 1.70 -11.14
N SER A 14 -12.15 0.55 -11.00
CA SER A 14 -11.01 0.36 -10.10
C SER A 14 -9.81 1.19 -10.52
N LEU A 15 -9.50 1.24 -11.81
CA LEU A 15 -8.41 2.05 -12.34
C LEU A 15 -8.64 3.56 -12.18
N ASP A 16 -9.89 4.02 -12.11
CA ASP A 16 -10.20 5.40 -11.76
C ASP A 16 -9.76 5.74 -10.32
N VAL A 17 -9.74 4.75 -9.43
CA VAL A 17 -9.35 4.91 -8.03
C VAL A 17 -7.83 4.77 -7.83
N PHE A 18 -7.23 3.73 -8.39
CA PHE A 18 -5.81 3.40 -8.14
C PHE A 18 -5.00 3.07 -9.41
N GLY A 19 -5.42 3.55 -10.58
CA GLY A 19 -4.73 3.31 -11.85
C GLY A 19 -3.44 4.11 -12.06
N ASP A 20 -3.05 4.96 -11.12
CA ASP A 20 -1.80 5.70 -11.13
C ASP A 20 -0.65 4.90 -10.49
N ARG A 21 0.56 5.38 -10.68
CA ARG A 21 1.76 4.72 -10.15
C ARG A 21 1.79 4.63 -8.61
N TRP A 22 1.23 5.60 -7.91
CA TRP A 22 1.54 5.82 -6.49
C TRP A 22 0.53 5.25 -5.51
N SER A 23 -0.74 5.19 -5.90
CA SER A 23 -1.83 4.82 -4.97
C SER A 23 -1.65 3.44 -4.35
N LEU A 24 -1.38 2.41 -5.13
CA LEU A 24 -1.17 1.05 -4.58
C LEU A 24 0.13 0.94 -3.79
N LEU A 25 1.16 1.73 -4.11
CA LEU A 25 2.39 1.77 -3.31
C LEU A 25 2.15 2.35 -1.91
N ILE A 26 1.33 3.39 -1.81
CA ILE A 26 0.93 3.98 -0.53
C ILE A 26 0.10 2.98 0.29
N VAL A 27 -0.87 2.32 -0.34
CA VAL A 27 -1.68 1.28 0.30
C VAL A 27 -0.81 0.13 0.79
N ARG A 28 0.16 -0.30 0.01
CA ARG A 28 1.17 -1.31 0.42
C ARG A 28 1.88 -0.90 1.71
N ASP A 29 2.34 0.34 1.76
CA ASP A 29 3.10 0.85 2.90
C ASP A 29 2.27 0.85 4.19
N MET A 30 0.99 1.20 4.10
CA MET A 30 0.07 1.08 5.23
C MET A 30 -0.20 -0.37 5.62
N MET A 31 -0.37 -1.24 4.63
CA MET A 31 -0.85 -2.61 4.82
C MET A 31 0.23 -3.53 5.38
N VAL A 32 1.44 -3.48 4.83
CA VAL A 32 2.50 -4.46 5.15
C VAL A 32 3.73 -3.87 5.82
N ARG A 33 3.91 -2.56 5.79
CA ARG A 33 5.04 -1.86 6.42
C ARG A 33 4.65 -1.13 7.71
N GLY A 34 3.37 -0.98 7.98
CA GLY A 34 2.86 -0.29 9.15
C GLY A 34 3.03 1.22 9.12
N TYR A 35 3.17 1.81 7.93
CA TYR A 35 3.33 3.26 7.79
C TYR A 35 2.00 3.97 8.05
N ARG A 36 2.08 5.10 8.75
CA ARG A 36 0.92 5.91 9.13
C ARG A 36 1.12 7.41 8.96
N THR A 37 2.36 7.87 8.83
CA THR A 37 2.66 9.30 8.79
C THR A 37 3.12 9.73 7.41
N PHE A 38 2.88 10.98 7.08
CA PHE A 38 3.34 11.58 5.84
C PHE A 38 4.86 11.42 5.65
N LYS A 39 5.63 11.61 6.72
CA LYS A 39 7.08 11.44 6.72
C LYS A 39 7.50 10.01 6.36
N GLU A 40 6.82 9.01 6.90
CA GLU A 40 7.09 7.61 6.60
C GLU A 40 6.85 7.31 5.12
N PHE A 41 5.71 7.73 4.56
CA PHE A 41 5.43 7.55 3.13
C PHE A 41 6.46 8.24 2.24
N ARG A 42 6.85 9.45 2.60
CA ARG A 42 7.87 10.20 1.86
C ARG A 42 9.21 9.47 1.81
N THR A 43 9.55 8.72 2.84
CA THR A 43 10.82 8.00 2.98
C THR A 43 10.72 6.53 2.59
N SER A 44 9.65 6.11 1.91
CA SER A 44 9.40 4.71 1.55
C SER A 44 10.40 4.10 0.57
N GLY A 45 11.24 4.92 -0.06
CA GLY A 45 12.27 4.49 -1.00
C GLY A 45 11.85 4.49 -2.47
N GLU A 46 10.61 4.87 -2.77
CA GLU A 46 10.09 4.93 -4.15
C GLU A 46 10.32 6.30 -4.83
N GLY A 47 10.82 7.28 -4.08
CA GLY A 47 11.14 8.59 -4.62
C GLY A 47 9.94 9.48 -4.93
N ILE A 48 8.83 9.30 -4.22
CA ILE A 48 7.63 10.11 -4.43
C ILE A 48 7.87 11.58 -4.04
N ALA A 49 7.49 12.49 -4.93
CA ALA A 49 7.53 13.92 -4.63
C ALA A 49 6.48 14.32 -3.60
N THR A 50 6.79 15.26 -2.73
CA THR A 50 5.94 15.70 -1.62
C THR A 50 4.54 16.13 -2.07
N ASN A 51 4.46 16.92 -3.15
CA ASN A 51 3.18 17.38 -3.70
C ASN A 51 2.35 16.23 -4.30
N ILE A 52 3.00 15.26 -4.91
CA ILE A 52 2.31 14.06 -5.44
C ILE A 52 1.77 13.21 -4.28
N LEU A 53 2.57 13.00 -3.24
CA LEU A 53 2.12 12.26 -2.06
C LEU A 53 0.90 12.90 -1.40
N ALA A 54 0.93 14.22 -1.20
CA ALA A 54 -0.19 14.95 -0.63
C ALA A 54 -1.46 14.82 -1.50
N ASP A 55 -1.33 14.95 -2.81
CA ASP A 55 -2.44 14.79 -3.76
C ASP A 55 -3.01 13.38 -3.73
N ARG A 56 -2.17 12.35 -3.70
CA ARG A 56 -2.62 10.95 -3.67
C ARG A 56 -3.30 10.58 -2.36
N LEU A 57 -2.79 11.03 -1.24
CA LEU A 57 -3.44 10.81 0.06
C LEU A 57 -4.82 11.46 0.12
N GLU A 58 -4.96 12.67 -0.39
CA GLU A 58 -6.25 13.36 -0.48
C GLU A 58 -7.24 12.61 -1.37
N LYS A 59 -6.81 12.12 -2.53
CA LYS A 59 -7.64 11.33 -3.45
C LYS A 59 -8.03 9.98 -2.87
N LEU A 60 -7.13 9.29 -2.19
CA LEU A 60 -7.41 8.03 -1.51
C LEU A 60 -8.41 8.21 -0.36
N GLU A 61 -8.31 9.31 0.37
CA GLU A 61 -9.27 9.67 1.40
C GLU A 61 -10.66 9.97 0.78
N ALA A 62 -10.70 10.76 -0.28
CA ALA A 62 -11.93 11.07 -0.99
C ALA A 62 -12.61 9.81 -1.59
N ALA A 63 -11.83 8.82 -2.01
CA ALA A 63 -12.32 7.53 -2.50
C ALA A 63 -12.74 6.56 -1.38
N GLY A 64 -12.55 6.94 -0.12
CA GLY A 64 -12.89 6.09 1.03
C GLY A 64 -11.92 4.94 1.30
N ILE A 65 -10.72 4.96 0.71
CA ILE A 65 -9.68 3.95 0.90
C ILE A 65 -8.89 4.20 2.18
N VAL A 66 -8.63 5.46 2.49
CA VAL A 66 -7.82 5.93 3.60
C VAL A 66 -8.67 6.81 4.49
N GLU A 67 -8.48 6.66 5.78
CA GLU A 67 -9.04 7.52 6.82
C GLU A 67 -7.92 8.25 7.54
N THR A 68 -8.21 9.48 7.96
CA THR A 68 -7.32 10.24 8.82
C THR A 68 -7.77 10.15 10.27
N GLU A 69 -6.83 10.07 11.17
CA GLU A 69 -7.08 10.11 12.60
C GLU A 69 -5.99 10.94 13.30
N PRO A 70 -6.30 11.57 14.46
CA PRO A 70 -5.29 12.27 15.21
C PRO A 70 -4.20 11.30 15.67
N ASP A 71 -2.95 11.77 15.68
CA ASP A 71 -1.87 11.06 16.32
C ASP A 71 -2.10 10.99 17.84
N SER A 72 -1.38 10.10 18.53
CA SER A 72 -1.52 9.85 19.97
C SER A 72 -1.39 11.10 20.84
N ASP A 73 -0.69 12.13 20.40
CA ASP A 73 -0.55 13.43 21.06
C ASP A 73 -1.51 14.51 20.52
N GLY A 74 -2.34 14.19 19.52
CA GLY A 74 -3.29 15.11 18.90
C GLY A 74 -2.69 16.20 18.03
N ARG A 75 -1.39 16.21 17.80
CA ARG A 75 -0.66 17.28 17.09
C ARG A 75 -0.47 17.00 15.61
N ARG A 76 -0.56 15.75 15.20
CA ARG A 76 -0.30 15.30 13.83
C ARG A 76 -1.45 14.46 13.33
N VAL A 77 -1.59 14.41 12.01
CA VAL A 77 -2.56 13.53 11.35
C VAL A 77 -1.88 12.20 11.04
N GLY A 78 -2.50 11.11 11.48
CA GLY A 78 -2.17 9.76 11.08
C GLY A 78 -3.12 9.26 9.99
N TYR A 79 -2.66 8.31 9.19
CA TYR A 79 -3.43 7.68 8.12
C TYR A 79 -3.65 6.21 8.43
N ARG A 80 -4.82 5.73 8.12
CA ARG A 80 -5.21 4.32 8.29
C ARG A 80 -6.04 3.87 7.10
N LEU A 81 -5.87 2.62 6.70
CA LEU A 81 -6.77 2.02 5.72
C LEU A 81 -8.18 1.88 6.33
N SER A 82 -9.18 2.25 5.57
CA SER A 82 -10.57 1.90 5.86
C SER A 82 -10.82 0.42 5.61
N GLU A 83 -12.01 -0.07 5.92
CA GLU A 83 -12.43 -1.42 5.53
C GLU A 83 -12.39 -1.62 4.02
N LYS A 84 -12.82 -0.63 3.25
CA LYS A 84 -12.68 -0.60 1.79
C LYS A 84 -11.21 -0.66 1.36
N GLY A 85 -10.32 -0.02 2.09
CA GLY A 85 -8.88 -0.03 1.82
C GLY A 85 -8.23 -1.38 2.09
N ILE A 86 -8.52 -2.03 3.21
CA ILE A 86 -7.95 -3.35 3.51
C ILE A 86 -8.48 -4.44 2.56
N ASP A 87 -9.63 -4.25 1.98
CA ASP A 87 -10.16 -5.15 0.94
C ASP A 87 -9.30 -5.18 -0.33
N LEU A 88 -8.35 -4.25 -0.48
CA LEU A 88 -7.34 -4.29 -1.55
C LEU A 88 -6.22 -5.30 -1.30
N ALA A 89 -6.14 -5.95 -0.15
CA ALA A 89 -5.08 -6.92 0.13
C ALA A 89 -4.98 -8.05 -0.92
N PRO A 90 -6.07 -8.69 -1.35
CA PRO A 90 -5.99 -9.69 -2.43
C PRO A 90 -5.50 -9.10 -3.76
N VAL A 91 -5.92 -7.89 -4.08
CA VAL A 91 -5.51 -7.20 -5.32
C VAL A 91 -3.99 -6.95 -5.31
N LEU A 92 -3.48 -6.38 -4.22
CA LEU A 92 -2.04 -6.13 -4.05
C LEU A 92 -1.24 -7.42 -4.12
N LEU A 93 -1.69 -8.47 -3.45
CA LEU A 93 -1.03 -9.77 -3.46
C LEU A 93 -0.88 -10.31 -4.88
N GLU A 94 -1.94 -10.28 -5.69
CA GLU A 94 -1.89 -10.76 -7.08
C GLU A 94 -0.96 -9.90 -7.95
N VAL A 95 -0.96 -8.59 -7.78
CA VAL A 95 -0.05 -7.69 -8.51
C VAL A 95 1.40 -7.98 -8.13
N VAL A 96 1.69 -8.16 -6.83
CA VAL A 96 3.03 -8.51 -6.35
C VAL A 96 3.50 -9.83 -6.94
N LEU A 97 2.65 -10.86 -6.93
CA LEU A 97 2.98 -12.18 -7.48
C LEU A 97 3.20 -12.15 -8.99
N TRP A 98 2.41 -11.38 -9.71
CA TRP A 98 2.60 -11.18 -11.14
C TRP A 98 3.95 -10.49 -11.42
N GLY A 99 4.25 -9.42 -10.70
CA GLY A 99 5.51 -8.68 -10.85
C GLY A 99 6.73 -9.53 -10.50
N ALA A 100 6.65 -10.31 -9.43
CA ALA A 100 7.74 -11.21 -9.03
C ALA A 100 8.01 -12.32 -10.06
N ARG A 101 6.98 -12.75 -10.77
CA ARG A 101 7.07 -13.80 -11.80
C ARG A 101 7.67 -13.32 -13.11
N HIS A 102 7.36 -12.09 -13.51
CA HIS A 102 7.62 -11.59 -14.86
C HIS A 102 8.68 -10.48 -14.93
N GLU A 103 8.99 -9.83 -13.79
CA GLU A 103 9.92 -8.74 -13.72
C GLU A 103 11.11 -9.08 -12.81
N LYS A 104 12.24 -8.42 -13.02
CA LYS A 104 13.39 -8.56 -12.12
C LYS A 104 13.12 -7.79 -10.83
N THR A 105 12.93 -8.50 -9.73
CA THR A 105 12.67 -7.93 -8.41
C THR A 105 13.63 -8.53 -7.38
N SER A 106 13.72 -7.88 -6.21
CA SER A 106 14.59 -8.31 -5.12
C SER A 106 13.83 -8.92 -3.94
N THR A 107 12.61 -9.37 -4.16
CA THR A 107 11.82 -10.00 -3.11
C THR A 107 12.43 -11.34 -2.70
N PRO A 108 12.62 -11.61 -1.38
CA PRO A 108 13.13 -12.90 -0.91
C PRO A 108 12.27 -14.07 -1.36
N ALA A 109 12.90 -15.14 -1.83
CA ALA A 109 12.20 -16.33 -2.33
C ALA A 109 11.29 -16.96 -1.28
N ALA A 110 11.70 -16.98 -0.02
CA ALA A 110 10.88 -17.51 1.08
C ALA A 110 9.58 -16.74 1.28
N LEU A 111 9.61 -15.42 1.12
CA LEU A 111 8.40 -14.59 1.22
C LEU A 111 7.45 -14.83 0.04
N LEU A 112 7.99 -14.93 -1.18
CA LEU A 112 7.20 -15.27 -2.36
C LEU A 112 6.55 -16.65 -2.24
N GLU A 113 7.25 -17.62 -1.68
CA GLU A 113 6.72 -18.95 -1.42
C GLU A 113 5.56 -18.90 -0.43
N GLN A 114 5.69 -18.17 0.67
CA GLN A 114 4.60 -17.97 1.63
C GLN A 114 3.37 -17.33 0.98
N MET A 115 3.56 -16.30 0.20
CA MET A 115 2.48 -15.62 -0.52
C MET A 115 1.77 -16.55 -1.52
N THR A 116 2.51 -17.43 -2.16
CA THR A 116 1.99 -18.34 -3.18
C THR A 116 1.33 -19.56 -2.56
N MET A 117 2.01 -20.24 -1.64
CA MET A 117 1.57 -21.53 -1.07
C MET A 117 0.59 -21.36 0.09
N ASN A 118 0.72 -20.28 0.87
CA ASN A 118 -0.11 -19.97 2.03
C ASN A 118 -0.90 -18.68 1.84
N ARG A 119 -1.45 -18.48 0.66
CA ARG A 119 -2.17 -17.28 0.24
C ARG A 119 -3.24 -16.85 1.24
N GLU A 120 -4.12 -17.78 1.62
CA GLU A 120 -5.22 -17.53 2.56
C GLU A 120 -4.70 -17.14 3.95
N ALA A 121 -3.67 -17.81 4.44
CA ALA A 121 -3.05 -17.47 5.72
C ALA A 121 -2.39 -16.09 5.69
N PHE A 122 -1.75 -15.74 4.59
CA PHE A 122 -1.13 -14.42 4.41
C PHE A 122 -2.19 -13.30 4.42
N LEU A 123 -3.28 -13.49 3.70
CA LEU A 123 -4.39 -12.54 3.66
C LEU A 123 -5.09 -12.41 5.02
N ALA A 124 -5.30 -13.52 5.71
CA ALA A 124 -5.90 -13.53 7.04
C ALA A 124 -5.03 -12.78 8.06
N GLU A 125 -3.72 -12.98 8.03
CA GLU A 125 -2.77 -12.28 8.90
C GLU A 125 -2.71 -10.78 8.60
N THR A 126 -2.76 -10.41 7.33
CA THR A 126 -2.82 -9.00 6.91
C THR A 126 -4.05 -8.30 7.47
N ARG A 127 -5.21 -8.95 7.38
CA ARG A 127 -6.46 -8.41 7.92
C ARG A 127 -6.46 -8.37 9.45
N ARG A 128 -5.91 -9.39 10.11
CA ARG A 128 -5.77 -9.42 11.57
C ARG A 128 -4.95 -8.23 12.06
N ARG A 129 -3.79 -8.00 11.45
CA ARG A 129 -2.92 -6.87 11.81
C ARG A 129 -3.61 -5.53 11.63
N TRP A 130 -4.33 -5.36 10.55
CA TRP A 130 -5.12 -4.16 10.33
C TRP A 130 -6.19 -3.96 11.42
N LYS A 131 -6.95 -5.01 11.73
CA LYS A 131 -8.00 -4.99 12.75
C LYS A 131 -7.46 -4.69 14.13
N ASP A 132 -6.38 -5.33 14.51
CA ASP A 132 -5.74 -5.20 15.83
C ASP A 132 -4.81 -3.98 15.93
N ARG A 133 -4.70 -3.18 14.88
CA ARG A 133 -3.79 -2.02 14.79
C ARG A 133 -2.33 -2.39 15.08
N ASP A 134 -1.93 -3.56 14.64
CA ASP A 134 -0.56 -4.06 14.76
C ASP A 134 0.29 -3.47 13.63
N LEU A 135 1.15 -2.52 13.96
CA LEU A 135 2.02 -1.83 13.01
C LEU A 135 3.35 -2.52 12.77
N THR A 136 3.56 -3.71 13.30
CA THR A 136 4.77 -4.48 13.06
C THR A 136 4.89 -4.79 11.57
N PRO A 137 6.01 -4.47 10.91
CA PRO A 137 6.17 -4.76 9.49
C PRO A 137 6.08 -6.26 9.18
N MET A 138 5.26 -6.63 8.21
CA MET A 138 5.19 -8.01 7.69
C MET A 138 6.34 -8.29 6.72
N ILE A 139 6.82 -7.25 6.04
CA ILE A 139 7.90 -7.33 5.07
C ILE A 139 9.05 -6.49 5.61
N PRO A 140 10.29 -7.00 5.60
CA PRO A 140 11.45 -6.21 5.98
C PRO A 140 11.48 -4.91 5.19
N ARG A 141 11.76 -3.80 5.88
CA ARG A 141 12.00 -2.52 5.20
C ARG A 141 13.18 -2.73 4.26
N LEU A 142 12.95 -2.60 2.96
CA LEU A 142 14.03 -2.62 2.00
C LEU A 142 14.88 -1.38 2.26
N ASP A 143 16.09 -1.58 2.77
CA ASP A 143 17.06 -0.50 2.89
C ASP A 143 17.58 -0.14 1.49
N MET A 144 16.89 0.79 0.85
CA MET A 144 17.24 1.28 -0.49
C MET A 144 18.59 2.01 -0.54
N ARG A 145 19.24 2.26 0.62
CA ARG A 145 20.54 2.92 0.67
C ARG A 145 21.69 2.04 0.19
N ARG A 146 21.47 0.73 0.04
CA ARG A 146 22.53 -0.21 -0.39
C ARG A 146 22.72 -0.31 -1.91
N ARG A 147 21.86 0.30 -2.73
CA ARG A 147 21.96 0.18 -4.21
C ARG A 147 23.01 1.08 -4.88
N HIS A 148 23.60 2.05 -4.20
CA HIS A 148 24.56 2.99 -4.79
C HIS A 148 26.04 2.70 -4.48
N LYS A 149 26.38 1.52 -3.96
CA LYS A 149 27.77 1.19 -3.64
C LYS A 149 28.41 0.08 -4.49
N ASN A 150 27.72 -0.45 -5.48
CA ASN A 150 28.23 -1.50 -6.36
C ASN A 150 28.00 -1.21 -7.85
N GLU A 151 28.26 0.01 -8.30
CA GLU A 151 28.55 0.33 -9.71
C GLU A 151 29.90 1.00 -9.80
#